data_2c897b1b17cb81e6086a6d2b0b2769e0
#
_entry.id   2c897b1b17cb81e6086a6d2b0b2769e0
#
_cell.length_a   1.000
_cell.length_b   1.000
_cell.length_c   1.000
_cell.angle_alpha   90.00
_cell.angle_beta   90.00
_cell.angle_gamma   90.00
#
_symmetry.space_group_name_H-M   'P 1'
#
loop_
_entity.id
_entity.type
_entity.pdbx_description
1 polymer ?
#
loop_
_entity_poly.entity_id
_entity_poly.type
_entity_poly.pdbx_seq_one_letter_code
_entity_poly.pdbx_strand_id
1 'polypeptide(L)'
;EEIKVGNTEASEVHTLQFPLAGINVPVLIDNIFYDFDKATLRPESETALNTLVNLLKENPNVTIELSAHTDYLGSDAYNKRLSQRRADAVVAYLTAHGIARDRLTPVGYGKERPKKIRKKLTEKYTWLKENDVLTEAFIKKLDKEKQEIANQLNRRTEFTVLRTTYGMFDEKGNLKQQPKPKKKENLDDDGTILIDIP
;
A
#
# COMPACT_ATOMS: atom_id res chain seq x y z
N GLU A 1 19.49 -26.24 -19.81
CA GLU A 1 18.72 -26.94 -20.86
C GLU A 1 17.75 -25.95 -21.48
N GLU A 2 17.97 -25.62 -22.78
CA GLU A 2 17.06 -24.79 -23.55
C GLU A 2 15.84 -25.64 -23.98
N ILE A 3 14.66 -25.25 -23.53
CA ILE A 3 13.42 -25.81 -24.04
C ILE A 3 13.09 -25.08 -25.34
N LYS A 4 13.37 -25.72 -26.50
CA LYS A 4 12.85 -25.29 -27.81
C LYS A 4 11.36 -25.58 -27.88
N VAL A 5 10.52 -24.58 -27.73
CA VAL A 5 9.09 -24.68 -28.02
C VAL A 5 8.92 -24.52 -29.54
N GLY A 6 8.47 -25.56 -30.21
CA GLY A 6 8.14 -25.53 -31.64
C GLY A 6 6.96 -24.60 -31.91
N ASN A 7 6.92 -24.09 -33.13
CA ASN A 7 6.01 -23.06 -33.66
C ASN A 7 4.54 -23.59 -33.68
N THR A 8 3.89 -23.50 -32.52
CA THR A 8 2.43 -23.45 -32.41
C THR A 8 2.10 -22.08 -31.85
N GLU A 9 0.99 -21.48 -32.29
CA GLU A 9 0.45 -20.24 -31.72
C GLU A 9 0.09 -20.49 -30.26
N ALA A 10 1.10 -20.73 -29.45
CA ALA A 10 0.99 -20.80 -28.00
C ALA A 10 0.76 -19.38 -27.48
N SER A 11 -0.35 -19.18 -26.81
CA SER A 11 -0.57 -18.01 -25.96
C SER A 11 0.67 -17.85 -25.10
N GLU A 12 1.51 -16.84 -25.38
CA GLU A 12 2.60 -16.48 -24.48
C GLU A 12 1.98 -16.06 -23.16
N VAL A 13 2.10 -16.90 -22.16
CA VAL A 13 1.77 -16.55 -20.79
C VAL A 13 2.86 -15.59 -20.32
N HIS A 14 2.65 -14.30 -20.58
CA HIS A 14 3.49 -13.28 -19.99
C HIS A 14 3.21 -13.24 -18.48
N THR A 15 4.13 -13.82 -17.72
CA THR A 15 4.14 -13.64 -16.27
C THR A 15 4.44 -12.18 -16.01
N LEU A 16 3.42 -11.42 -15.63
CA LEU A 16 3.59 -10.06 -15.12
C LEU A 16 4.41 -10.16 -13.84
N GLN A 17 5.70 -9.82 -13.94
CA GLN A 17 6.51 -9.58 -12.75
C GLN A 17 6.09 -8.24 -12.21
N PHE A 18 5.22 -8.26 -11.21
CA PHE A 18 4.98 -7.11 -10.37
C PHE A 18 6.28 -6.80 -9.63
N PRO A 19 6.82 -5.58 -9.73
CA PRO A 19 7.89 -5.14 -8.84
C PRO A 19 7.37 -4.90 -7.42
N LEU A 20 6.08 -5.12 -7.19
CA LEU A 20 5.49 -5.10 -5.86
C LEU A 20 6.02 -6.29 -5.06
N ALA A 21 6.45 -6.02 -3.85
CA ALA A 21 6.67 -7.04 -2.84
C ALA A 21 5.53 -8.07 -2.91
N GLY A 22 5.82 -9.35 -2.75
CA GLY A 22 4.90 -10.44 -3.05
C GLY A 22 3.47 -10.26 -2.54
N ILE A 23 2.53 -11.01 -3.08
CA ILE A 23 1.13 -11.03 -2.63
C ILE A 23 1.08 -11.09 -1.09
N ASN A 24 0.22 -10.27 -0.48
CA ASN A 24 0.06 -10.11 0.97
C ASN A 24 1.21 -9.40 1.72
N VAL A 25 2.13 -8.74 1.04
CA VAL A 25 3.14 -7.87 1.68
C VAL A 25 2.63 -6.43 1.68
N PRO A 26 2.48 -5.77 2.85
CA PRO A 26 2.09 -4.37 2.92
C PRO A 26 3.17 -3.45 2.34
N VAL A 27 2.74 -2.54 1.47
CA VAL A 27 3.55 -1.48 0.87
C VAL A 27 3.10 -0.15 1.46
N LEU A 28 4.04 0.58 2.05
CA LEU A 28 3.77 1.92 2.59
C LEU A 28 3.51 2.90 1.43
N ILE A 29 2.49 3.72 1.58
CA ILE A 29 2.26 4.87 0.71
C ILE A 29 2.76 6.09 1.49
N ASP A 30 3.94 6.58 1.14
CA ASP A 30 4.48 7.79 1.74
C ASP A 30 3.65 9.02 1.35
N ASN A 31 3.73 10.07 2.16
CA ASN A 31 3.12 11.37 1.89
C ASN A 31 1.59 11.38 1.74
N ILE A 32 0.88 10.48 2.41
CA ILE A 32 -0.57 10.59 2.60
C ILE A 32 -0.85 11.36 3.89
N PHE A 33 -1.36 12.56 3.74
CA PHE A 33 -1.66 13.47 4.83
C PHE A 33 -3.16 13.69 4.98
N TYR A 34 -3.59 13.79 6.23
CA TYR A 34 -4.97 14.10 6.60
C TYR A 34 -5.00 15.35 7.47
N ASP A 35 -6.09 16.07 7.45
CA ASP A 35 -6.33 17.10 8.46
C ASP A 35 -6.31 16.49 9.87
N PHE A 36 -5.91 17.30 10.83
CA PHE A 36 -5.87 16.87 12.24
C PHE A 36 -7.24 16.33 12.65
N ASP A 37 -7.23 15.12 13.20
CA ASP A 37 -8.41 14.39 13.67
C ASP A 37 -9.50 14.16 12.61
N LYS A 38 -9.17 14.25 11.32
CA LYS A 38 -10.09 14.04 10.20
C LYS A 38 -9.62 12.95 9.25
N ALA A 39 -10.52 12.59 8.33
CA ALA A 39 -10.25 11.74 7.19
C ALA A 39 -10.15 12.53 5.87
N THR A 40 -10.24 13.86 5.93
CA THR A 40 -10.08 14.72 4.76
C THR A 40 -8.62 14.65 4.29
N LEU A 41 -8.42 14.20 3.06
CA LEU A 41 -7.12 14.18 2.41
C LEU A 41 -6.65 15.61 2.16
N ARG A 42 -5.41 15.89 2.49
CA ARG A 42 -4.81 17.20 2.23
C ARG A 42 -4.29 17.26 0.80
N PRO A 43 -4.24 18.45 0.18
CA PRO A 43 -3.74 18.61 -1.19
C PRO A 43 -2.33 18.03 -1.41
N GLU A 44 -1.47 18.06 -0.38
CA GLU A 44 -0.11 17.53 -0.43
C GLU A 44 -0.06 16.02 -0.66
N SER A 45 -1.17 15.31 -0.43
CA SER A 45 -1.29 13.87 -0.71
C SER A 45 -1.52 13.55 -2.19
N GLU A 46 -1.83 14.56 -3.00
CA GLU A 46 -2.32 14.35 -4.37
C GLU A 46 -1.27 13.67 -5.25
N THR A 47 0.00 14.04 -5.12
CA THR A 47 1.10 13.41 -5.87
C THR A 47 1.20 11.92 -5.55
N ALA A 48 1.18 11.56 -4.26
CA ALA A 48 1.24 10.16 -3.83
C ALA A 48 0.03 9.35 -4.31
N LEU A 49 -1.16 9.94 -4.23
CA LEU A 49 -2.39 9.32 -4.68
C LEU A 49 -2.41 9.13 -6.20
N ASN A 50 -1.93 10.10 -6.97
CA ASN A 50 -1.82 10.00 -8.42
C ASN A 50 -0.82 8.93 -8.85
N THR A 51 0.30 8.78 -8.13
CA THR A 51 1.24 7.67 -8.37
C THR A 51 0.55 6.31 -8.18
N LEU A 52 -0.23 6.14 -7.11
CA LEU A 52 -1.00 4.91 -6.90
C LEU A 52 -2.09 4.71 -7.97
N VAL A 53 -2.77 5.78 -8.43
CA VAL A 53 -3.71 5.73 -9.56
C VAL A 53 -3.02 5.19 -10.81
N ASN A 54 -1.84 5.73 -11.15
CA ASN A 54 -1.09 5.31 -12.33
C ASN A 54 -0.65 3.85 -12.21
N LEU A 55 -0.10 3.47 -11.05
CA LEU A 55 0.28 2.08 -10.77
C LEU A 55 -0.89 1.11 -10.98
N LEU A 56 -2.08 1.45 -10.49
CA LEU A 56 -3.27 0.61 -10.63
C LEU A 56 -3.85 0.61 -12.05
N LYS A 57 -3.69 1.69 -12.81
CA LYS A 57 -4.05 1.76 -14.24
C LYS A 57 -3.12 0.90 -15.10
N GLU A 58 -1.83 0.92 -14.81
CA GLU A 58 -0.83 0.09 -15.49
C GLU A 58 -0.98 -1.40 -15.15
N ASN A 59 -1.60 -1.70 -14.01
CA ASN A 59 -1.83 -3.05 -13.53
C ASN A 59 -3.32 -3.35 -13.36
N PRO A 60 -4.10 -3.46 -14.45
CA PRO A 60 -5.56 -3.54 -14.40
C PRO A 60 -6.09 -4.79 -13.69
N ASN A 61 -5.28 -5.83 -13.57
CA ASN A 61 -5.66 -7.12 -12.98
C ASN A 61 -5.41 -7.22 -11.48
N VAL A 62 -4.87 -6.17 -10.89
CA VAL A 62 -4.56 -6.14 -9.46
C VAL A 62 -5.72 -5.66 -8.65
N THR A 63 -6.01 -6.37 -7.56
CA THR A 63 -6.86 -5.89 -6.47
C THR A 63 -6.00 -5.63 -5.24
N ILE A 64 -6.32 -4.59 -4.51
CA ILE A 64 -5.56 -4.20 -3.31
C ILE A 64 -6.47 -4.03 -2.09
N GLU A 65 -5.93 -4.31 -0.91
CA GLU A 65 -6.40 -3.78 0.35
C GLU A 65 -5.72 -2.43 0.60
N LEU A 66 -6.48 -1.43 0.97
CA LEU A 66 -6.00 -0.14 1.45
C LEU A 66 -6.16 -0.09 2.95
N SER A 67 -5.04 -0.11 3.66
CA SER A 67 -4.97 -0.20 5.12
C SER A 67 -4.59 1.14 5.71
N ALA A 68 -5.41 1.66 6.64
CA ALA A 68 -5.07 2.86 7.38
C ALA A 68 -4.89 2.56 8.87
N HIS A 69 -3.90 3.22 9.47
CA HIS A 69 -3.47 3.00 10.85
C HIS A 69 -3.43 4.31 11.62
N THR A 70 -3.57 4.22 12.93
CA THR A 70 -3.40 5.34 13.85
C THR A 70 -2.22 5.08 14.81
N ASP A 71 -1.83 6.09 15.55
CA ASP A 71 -1.01 5.90 16.74
C ASP A 71 -1.84 5.26 17.88
N TYR A 72 -1.22 5.07 19.04
CA TYR A 72 -1.87 4.44 20.18
C TYR A 72 -2.80 5.39 20.97
N LEU A 73 -2.78 6.70 20.70
CA LEU A 73 -3.56 7.68 21.45
C LEU A 73 -5.07 7.55 21.15
N GLY A 74 -5.88 7.69 22.19
CA GLY A 74 -7.34 7.55 22.08
C GLY A 74 -7.86 6.12 22.26
N SER A 75 -9.18 5.97 22.22
CA SER A 75 -9.83 4.66 22.38
C SER A 75 -9.73 3.79 21.11
N ASP A 76 -9.77 2.48 21.28
CA ASP A 76 -9.73 1.52 20.17
C ASP A 76 -10.88 1.76 19.20
N ALA A 77 -12.09 1.94 19.71
CA ALA A 77 -13.28 2.18 18.90
C ALA A 77 -13.19 3.49 18.11
N TYR A 78 -12.61 4.54 18.69
CA TYR A 78 -12.38 5.80 18.01
C TYR A 78 -11.35 5.63 16.87
N ASN A 79 -10.20 5.06 17.17
CA ASN A 79 -9.11 4.85 16.21
C ASN A 79 -9.53 3.92 15.07
N LYS A 80 -10.33 2.91 15.36
CA LYS A 80 -10.90 2.00 14.36
C LYS A 80 -11.77 2.77 13.37
N ARG A 81 -12.70 3.60 13.86
CA ARG A 81 -13.56 4.42 13.01
C ARG A 81 -12.80 5.47 12.22
N LEU A 82 -11.81 6.14 12.85
CA LEU A 82 -11.01 7.16 12.17
C LEU A 82 -10.19 6.55 11.04
N SER A 83 -9.50 5.44 11.29
CA SER A 83 -8.71 4.75 10.27
C SER A 83 -9.59 4.20 9.15
N GLN A 84 -10.78 3.65 9.46
CA GLN A 84 -11.71 3.21 8.41
C GLN A 84 -12.09 4.38 7.49
N ARG A 85 -12.51 5.52 8.05
CA ARG A 85 -12.84 6.71 7.24
C ARG A 85 -11.67 7.19 6.39
N ARG A 86 -10.42 7.06 6.87
CA ARG A 86 -9.21 7.42 6.12
C ARG A 86 -8.99 6.47 4.94
N ALA A 87 -9.12 5.16 5.15
CA ALA A 87 -9.06 4.18 4.08
C ALA A 87 -10.17 4.41 3.03
N ASP A 88 -11.39 4.70 3.48
CA ASP A 88 -12.51 5.01 2.61
C ASP A 88 -12.27 6.29 1.77
N ALA A 89 -11.64 7.32 2.34
CA ALA A 89 -11.30 8.55 1.63
C ALA A 89 -10.29 8.31 0.50
N VAL A 90 -9.27 7.46 0.74
CA VAL A 90 -8.33 7.05 -0.31
C VAL A 90 -9.04 6.26 -1.41
N VAL A 91 -9.89 5.31 -1.05
CA VAL A 91 -10.69 4.54 -2.03
C VAL A 91 -11.59 5.46 -2.85
N ALA A 92 -12.23 6.44 -2.22
CA ALA A 92 -13.06 7.43 -2.92
C ALA A 92 -12.23 8.23 -3.95
N TYR A 93 -11.02 8.66 -3.57
CA TYR A 93 -10.11 9.34 -4.48
C TYR A 93 -9.74 8.46 -5.69
N LEU A 94 -9.29 7.23 -5.45
CA LEU A 94 -8.90 6.30 -6.53
C LEU A 94 -10.08 6.00 -7.47
N THR A 95 -11.28 5.82 -6.91
CA THR A 95 -12.49 5.57 -7.71
C THR A 95 -12.86 6.78 -8.56
N ALA A 96 -12.77 7.99 -8.02
CA ALA A 96 -12.99 9.23 -8.78
C ALA A 96 -11.99 9.40 -9.93
N HIS A 97 -10.79 8.78 -9.82
CA HIS A 97 -9.76 8.79 -10.87
C HIS A 97 -9.79 7.56 -11.80
N GLY A 98 -10.89 6.81 -11.77
CA GLY A 98 -11.18 5.75 -12.74
C GLY A 98 -10.71 4.35 -12.35
N ILE A 99 -10.32 4.12 -11.09
CA ILE A 99 -10.07 2.76 -10.60
C ILE A 99 -11.39 2.11 -10.20
N ALA A 100 -11.66 0.91 -10.72
CA ALA A 100 -12.89 0.18 -10.41
C ALA A 100 -12.99 -0.12 -8.90
N ARG A 101 -14.16 0.18 -8.29
CA ARG A 101 -14.38 0.10 -6.85
C ARG A 101 -14.17 -1.31 -6.28
N ASP A 102 -14.52 -2.34 -7.03
CA ASP A 102 -14.39 -3.76 -6.67
C ASP A 102 -12.93 -4.28 -6.69
N ARG A 103 -12.00 -3.48 -7.19
CA ARG A 103 -10.56 -3.72 -7.06
C ARG A 103 -9.98 -3.24 -5.72
N LEU A 104 -10.74 -2.49 -4.93
CA LEU A 104 -10.27 -1.74 -3.77
C LEU A 104 -11.00 -2.19 -2.50
N THR A 105 -10.27 -2.66 -1.50
CA THR A 105 -10.80 -3.07 -0.20
C THR A 105 -10.27 -2.13 0.90
N PRO A 106 -11.05 -1.14 1.37
CA PRO A 106 -10.61 -0.26 2.45
C PRO A 106 -10.70 -0.97 3.80
N VAL A 107 -9.65 -0.91 4.61
CA VAL A 107 -9.61 -1.46 5.96
C VAL A 107 -8.95 -0.48 6.93
N GLY A 108 -9.70 -0.09 7.97
CA GLY A 108 -9.14 0.67 9.08
C GLY A 108 -8.70 -0.28 10.19
N TYR A 109 -7.41 -0.30 10.49
CA TYR A 109 -6.86 -1.11 11.58
C TYR A 109 -6.75 -0.36 12.91
N GLY A 110 -6.98 0.96 12.93
CA GLY A 110 -6.73 1.73 14.13
C GLY A 110 -5.31 1.51 14.63
N LYS A 111 -5.18 1.23 15.93
CA LYS A 111 -3.89 0.92 16.58
C LYS A 111 -3.60 -0.59 16.71
N GLU A 112 -4.44 -1.44 16.13
CA GLU A 112 -4.32 -2.92 16.26
C GLU A 112 -3.03 -3.47 15.61
N ARG A 113 -2.51 -2.78 14.59
CA ARG A 113 -1.32 -3.21 13.85
C ARG A 113 -0.23 -2.13 13.94
N PRO A 114 0.52 -2.05 15.04
CA PRO A 114 1.62 -1.12 15.18
C PRO A 114 2.72 -1.43 14.16
N LYS A 115 3.44 -0.39 13.71
CA LYS A 115 4.50 -0.51 12.72
C LYS A 115 5.61 -1.44 13.22
N LYS A 116 5.96 -2.42 12.39
CA LYS A 116 7.16 -3.23 12.55
C LYS A 116 8.29 -2.56 11.77
N ILE A 117 9.43 -2.38 12.43
CA ILE A 117 10.58 -1.69 11.86
C ILE A 117 11.35 -2.63 10.93
N ARG A 118 11.61 -2.15 9.71
CA ARG A 118 12.44 -2.80 8.71
C ARG A 118 13.81 -2.12 8.64
N LYS A 119 14.80 -2.77 8.06
CA LYS A 119 16.20 -2.34 7.98
C LYS A 119 16.35 -0.86 7.55
N LYS A 120 15.70 -0.43 6.50
CA LYS A 120 15.78 0.96 6.00
C LYS A 120 15.44 2.01 7.07
N LEU A 121 14.48 1.74 7.94
CA LEU A 121 14.11 2.68 9.01
C LEU A 121 15.19 2.75 10.12
N THR A 122 16.01 1.71 10.30
CA THR A 122 17.11 1.75 11.27
C THR A 122 18.28 2.61 10.80
N GLU A 123 18.42 2.81 9.50
CA GLU A 123 19.43 3.73 8.93
C GLU A 123 19.04 5.19 9.20
N LYS A 124 17.75 5.51 9.08
CA LYS A 124 17.21 6.86 9.37
C LYS A 124 17.06 7.14 10.86
N TYR A 125 16.65 6.14 11.62
CA TYR A 125 16.38 6.25 13.06
C TYR A 125 17.26 5.27 13.83
N THR A 126 18.51 5.65 14.11
CA THR A 126 19.56 4.80 14.72
C THR A 126 19.22 4.25 16.11
N TRP A 127 18.20 4.80 16.77
CA TRP A 127 17.68 4.31 18.06
C TRP A 127 16.67 3.16 17.92
N LEU A 128 16.20 2.87 16.69
CA LEU A 128 15.37 1.70 16.40
C LEU A 128 16.22 0.52 15.95
N LYS A 129 15.75 -0.67 16.24
CA LYS A 129 16.33 -1.93 15.76
C LYS A 129 15.40 -2.61 14.76
N GLU A 130 15.96 -3.34 13.84
CA GLU A 130 15.18 -4.18 12.94
C GLU A 130 14.30 -5.14 13.74
N ASN A 131 13.05 -5.28 13.29
CA ASN A 131 11.99 -6.03 13.94
C ASN A 131 11.41 -5.44 15.24
N ASP A 132 11.83 -4.26 15.69
CA ASP A 132 11.10 -3.54 16.72
C ASP A 132 9.64 -3.33 16.28
N VAL A 133 8.71 -3.46 17.23
CA VAL A 133 7.29 -3.20 17.00
C VAL A 133 6.87 -2.00 17.84
N LEU A 134 6.39 -0.94 17.18
CA LEU A 134 6.05 0.33 17.81
C LEU A 134 4.71 0.26 18.58
N THR A 135 4.65 -0.66 19.54
CA THR A 135 3.50 -0.79 20.46
C THR A 135 3.46 0.38 21.44
N GLU A 136 2.30 0.59 22.08
CA GLU A 136 2.16 1.58 23.17
C GLU A 136 3.21 1.36 24.27
N ALA A 137 3.42 0.10 24.68
CA ALA A 137 4.39 -0.27 25.72
C ALA A 137 5.84 0.04 25.29
N PHE A 138 6.18 -0.10 24.01
CA PHE A 138 7.47 0.27 23.47
C PHE A 138 7.63 1.80 23.46
N ILE A 139 6.65 2.51 22.93
CA ILE A 139 6.70 3.97 22.74
C ILE A 139 6.80 4.69 24.09
N LYS A 140 6.05 4.27 25.10
CA LYS A 140 6.07 4.89 26.45
C LYS A 140 7.43 4.83 27.16
N LYS A 141 8.37 4.00 26.71
CA LYS A 141 9.74 3.92 27.24
C LYS A 141 10.70 4.93 26.60
N LEU A 142 10.29 5.56 25.52
CA LEU A 142 11.10 6.52 24.78
C LEU A 142 10.99 7.93 25.40
N ASP A 143 11.93 8.80 25.10
CA ASP A 143 11.78 10.23 25.34
C ASP A 143 10.68 10.84 24.46
N LYS A 144 10.21 12.05 24.78
CA LYS A 144 9.06 12.68 24.11
C LYS A 144 9.26 12.89 22.61
N GLU A 145 10.46 13.23 22.18
CA GLU A 145 10.77 13.42 20.77
C GLU A 145 10.65 12.11 19.99
N LYS A 146 11.28 11.04 20.49
CA LYS A 146 11.18 9.71 19.89
C LYS A 146 9.76 9.13 19.94
N GLN A 147 9.00 9.44 21.01
CA GLN A 147 7.57 9.06 21.07
C GLN A 147 6.79 9.66 19.92
N GLU A 148 6.99 10.95 19.61
CA GLU A 148 6.26 11.60 18.50
C GLU A 148 6.67 11.00 17.15
N ILE A 149 7.96 10.74 16.93
CA ILE A 149 8.44 10.05 15.72
C ILE A 149 7.79 8.67 15.58
N ALA A 150 7.76 7.88 16.64
CA ALA A 150 7.15 6.55 16.65
C ALA A 150 5.64 6.60 16.38
N ASN A 151 4.94 7.58 16.97
CA ASN A 151 3.54 7.85 16.70
C ASN A 151 3.31 8.23 15.23
N GLN A 152 4.18 9.08 14.66
CA GLN A 152 4.11 9.45 13.26
C GLN A 152 4.30 8.23 12.34
N LEU A 153 5.22 7.33 12.65
CA LEU A 153 5.42 6.08 11.91
C LEU A 153 4.20 5.14 12.00
N ASN A 154 3.47 5.17 13.12
CA ASN A 154 2.23 4.42 13.27
C ASN A 154 1.07 5.05 12.48
N ARG A 155 0.99 6.37 12.36
CA ARG A 155 -0.01 7.09 11.54
C ARG A 155 0.32 6.95 10.06
N ARG A 156 -0.07 5.86 9.44
CA ARG A 156 0.31 5.53 8.07
C ARG A 156 -0.85 4.94 7.26
N THR A 157 -0.70 5.00 5.95
CA THR A 157 -1.54 4.29 4.98
C THR A 157 -0.65 3.31 4.20
N GLU A 158 -1.12 2.10 4.03
CA GLU A 158 -0.43 1.03 3.30
C GLU A 158 -1.39 0.43 2.28
N PHE A 159 -0.88 -0.18 1.22
CA PHE A 159 -1.67 -1.08 0.39
C PHE A 159 -1.03 -2.48 0.35
N THR A 160 -1.87 -3.48 0.15
CA THR A 160 -1.44 -4.88 0.02
C THR A 160 -2.10 -5.46 -1.21
N VAL A 161 -1.33 -6.10 -2.08
CA VAL A 161 -1.87 -6.80 -3.24
C VAL A 161 -2.60 -8.07 -2.77
N LEU A 162 -3.90 -8.15 -3.07
CA LEU A 162 -4.74 -9.30 -2.71
C LEU A 162 -4.80 -10.32 -3.85
N ARG A 163 -4.89 -9.83 -5.09
CA ARG A 163 -5.05 -10.67 -6.27
C ARG A 163 -4.44 -9.99 -7.49
N THR A 164 -3.90 -10.79 -8.39
CA THR A 164 -3.30 -10.35 -9.66
C THR A 164 -4.05 -10.86 -10.89
N THR A 165 -5.21 -11.46 -10.70
CA THR A 165 -6.00 -12.12 -11.75
C THR A 165 -7.39 -11.51 -11.93
N TYR A 166 -7.63 -10.31 -11.39
CA TYR A 166 -8.90 -9.62 -11.53
C TYR A 166 -9.25 -9.39 -13.01
N GLY A 167 -10.46 -9.75 -13.42
CA GLY A 167 -10.94 -9.57 -14.77
C GLY A 167 -10.24 -10.41 -15.86
N MET A 168 -9.29 -11.29 -15.50
CA MET A 168 -8.55 -12.12 -16.45
C MET A 168 -9.39 -13.26 -17.06
N PHE A 169 -10.42 -13.69 -16.36
CA PHE A 169 -11.26 -14.82 -16.80
C PHE A 169 -12.67 -14.35 -17.14
N ASP A 170 -13.29 -14.98 -18.12
CA ASP A 170 -14.72 -14.82 -18.43
C ASP A 170 -15.60 -15.66 -17.48
N GLU A 171 -16.92 -15.57 -17.62
CA GLU A 171 -17.88 -16.34 -16.81
C GLU A 171 -17.75 -17.86 -16.98
N LYS A 172 -17.09 -18.31 -18.04
CA LYS A 172 -16.84 -19.73 -18.35
C LYS A 172 -15.46 -20.18 -17.86
N GLY A 173 -14.68 -19.29 -17.24
CA GLY A 173 -13.32 -19.59 -16.74
C GLY A 173 -12.24 -19.56 -17.82
N ASN A 174 -12.50 -19.04 -19.03
CA ASN A 174 -11.49 -18.89 -20.07
C ASN A 174 -10.70 -17.61 -19.90
N LEU A 175 -9.41 -17.64 -20.23
CA LEU A 175 -8.53 -16.48 -20.17
C LEU A 175 -8.97 -15.43 -21.22
N LYS A 176 -9.24 -14.20 -20.79
CA LYS A 176 -9.49 -13.07 -21.70
C LYS A 176 -8.17 -12.53 -22.23
N GLN A 177 -8.11 -12.15 -23.52
CA GLN A 177 -6.94 -11.45 -24.08
C GLN A 177 -6.74 -10.10 -23.39
N GLN A 178 -5.51 -9.81 -22.93
CA GLN A 178 -5.20 -8.62 -22.19
C GLN A 178 -4.32 -7.63 -22.99
N PRO A 179 -4.47 -6.30 -22.80
CA PRO A 179 -3.54 -5.33 -23.35
C PRO A 179 -2.17 -5.44 -22.68
N LYS A 180 -1.09 -5.27 -23.45
CA LYS A 180 0.30 -5.35 -22.95
C LYS A 180 0.61 -4.26 -21.92
N PRO A 181 1.31 -4.58 -20.80
CA PRO A 181 1.68 -3.59 -19.78
C PRO A 181 2.76 -2.62 -20.25
N LYS A 182 2.68 -1.37 -19.77
CA LYS A 182 3.69 -0.33 -19.97
C LYS A 182 4.72 -0.34 -18.83
N LYS A 183 5.91 0.26 -19.08
CA LYS A 183 7.17 0.21 -18.30
C LYS A 183 7.07 0.60 -16.79
N LYS A 184 8.08 0.12 -16.03
CA LYS A 184 8.32 0.11 -14.57
C LYS A 184 8.38 1.48 -13.91
N GLU A 185 7.79 1.62 -12.70
CA GLU A 185 8.15 2.62 -11.68
C GLU A 185 8.90 1.97 -10.51
N ASN A 186 9.77 2.73 -9.87
CA ASN A 186 10.75 2.23 -8.90
C ASN A 186 10.12 2.06 -7.52
N LEU A 187 10.19 0.83 -6.98
CA LEU A 187 10.06 0.55 -5.55
C LEU A 187 11.46 0.45 -4.96
N ASP A 188 11.64 0.91 -3.75
CA ASP A 188 12.85 0.63 -3.00
C ASP A 188 12.86 -0.82 -2.44
N ASP A 189 14.02 -1.22 -1.91
CA ASP A 189 14.23 -2.57 -1.36
C ASP A 189 13.29 -2.91 -0.19
N ASP A 190 12.62 -1.92 0.39
CA ASP A 190 11.68 -2.05 1.51
C ASP A 190 10.21 -2.14 1.03
N GLY A 191 9.97 -2.03 -0.27
CA GLY A 191 8.65 -2.04 -0.87
C GLY A 191 7.86 -0.75 -0.62
N THR A 192 8.54 0.38 -0.49
CA THR A 192 7.94 1.72 -0.41
C THR A 192 7.93 2.36 -1.80
N ILE A 193 6.83 2.98 -2.18
CA ILE A 193 6.78 3.80 -3.40
C ILE A 193 7.53 5.09 -3.11
N LEU A 194 8.69 5.27 -3.75
CA LEU A 194 9.42 6.53 -3.73
C LEU A 194 8.81 7.48 -4.75
N ILE A 195 8.34 8.59 -4.27
CA ILE A 195 7.92 9.70 -5.11
C ILE A 195 9.03 10.73 -5.04
N ASP A 196 9.81 10.84 -6.11
CA ASP A 196 10.73 11.96 -6.28
C ASP A 196 9.88 13.24 -6.40
N ILE A 197 9.93 14.07 -5.38
CA ILE A 197 9.38 15.43 -5.42
C ILE A 197 10.51 16.33 -5.93
N PRO A 198 10.27 17.09 -7.00
CA PRO A 198 11.26 18.03 -7.54
C PRO A 198 11.59 19.16 -6.55
#